data_2fdc8173c044945bb9200de25e753edb
#
_entry.id   2fdc8173c044945bb9200de25e753edb
#
_cell.length_a   1.000
_cell.length_b   1.000
_cell.length_c   1.000
_cell.angle_alpha   90.00
_cell.angle_beta   90.00
_cell.angle_gamma   90.00
#
_symmetry.space_group_name_H-M   'P 1'
#
loop_
_entity.id
_entity.type
_entity.pdbx_description
1 polymer ?
#
loop_
_entity_poly.entity_id
_entity_poly.type
_entity_poly.pdbx_seq_one_letter_code
_entity_poly.pdbx_strand_id
1 'polypeptide(L)'
;DQLGIHSRTIDITPAVDGYLQYEPDADGRRRGNVMARMRMIVLFDLSAKLNALPVGTGNKTERLFGYFTWHADDSPPINPLGDLFKTQVWQLARYLGVPEVIVSKPASADLIVGQTDEDDLGISYHLADQILYFLLRGYRVEQIEEMGYPREKILLVKARLESTHWKRHLPTTAMLSTTSINDYYLRPVDY
;
A
#
# COMPACT_ATOMS: atom_id res chain seq x y z
N ASP A 1 1.65 -23.23 9.57
CA ASP A 1 0.81 -24.43 9.65
C ASP A 1 -0.42 -24.30 10.56
N GLN A 2 -0.55 -23.25 11.40
CA GLN A 2 -1.71 -23.07 12.28
C GLN A 2 -3.04 -22.89 11.52
N LEU A 3 -3.01 -22.33 10.34
CA LEU A 3 -4.20 -22.07 9.53
C LEU A 3 -4.57 -23.21 8.58
N GLY A 4 -3.74 -24.27 8.45
CA GLY A 4 -3.98 -25.40 7.54
C GLY A 4 -4.06 -24.99 6.06
N ILE A 5 -3.49 -23.84 5.67
CA ILE A 5 -3.50 -23.36 4.29
C ILE A 5 -2.34 -23.95 3.49
N HIS A 6 -2.55 -24.14 2.19
CA HIS A 6 -1.46 -24.48 1.30
C HIS A 6 -0.56 -23.28 1.07
N SER A 7 0.75 -23.49 1.24
CA SER A 7 1.75 -22.46 0.98
C SER A 7 2.71 -22.89 -0.12
N ARG A 8 3.19 -21.92 -0.89
CA ARG A 8 4.19 -22.13 -1.93
C ARG A 8 5.15 -20.95 -1.92
N THR A 9 6.43 -21.23 -1.93
CA THR A 9 7.49 -20.21 -2.12
C THR A 9 7.96 -20.24 -3.56
N ILE A 10 8.04 -19.07 -4.18
CA ILE A 10 8.58 -18.87 -5.53
C ILE A 10 9.69 -17.85 -5.43
N ASP A 11 10.91 -18.28 -5.80
CA ASP A 11 12.05 -17.38 -5.87
C ASP A 11 11.98 -16.53 -7.13
N ILE A 12 11.87 -15.22 -6.95
CA ILE A 12 11.82 -14.23 -8.04
C ILE A 12 13.21 -13.71 -8.44
N THR A 13 14.26 -14.04 -7.69
CA THR A 13 15.61 -13.52 -7.89
C THR A 13 16.11 -13.71 -9.33
N PRO A 14 15.99 -14.89 -9.97
CA PRO A 14 16.48 -15.07 -11.34
C PRO A 14 15.81 -14.13 -12.35
N ALA A 15 14.50 -13.87 -12.17
CA ALA A 15 13.75 -12.99 -13.07
C ALA A 15 14.09 -11.51 -12.84
N VAL A 16 14.27 -11.11 -11.59
CA VAL A 16 14.69 -9.75 -11.21
C VAL A 16 16.10 -9.48 -11.72
N ASP A 17 17.04 -10.38 -11.47
CA ASP A 17 18.44 -10.24 -11.92
C ASP A 17 18.53 -10.29 -13.45
N GLY A 18 17.72 -11.13 -14.10
CA GLY A 18 17.63 -11.19 -15.56
C GLY A 18 17.20 -9.87 -16.19
N TYR A 19 16.36 -9.07 -15.52
CA TYR A 19 16.05 -7.70 -15.96
C TYR A 19 17.15 -6.72 -15.59
N LEU A 20 17.61 -6.75 -14.34
CA LEU A 20 18.54 -5.75 -13.81
C LEU A 20 19.95 -5.81 -14.43
N GLN A 21 20.31 -6.90 -15.12
CA GLN A 21 21.55 -6.94 -15.90
C GLN A 21 21.60 -5.88 -17.00
N TYR A 22 20.42 -5.40 -17.48
CA TYR A 22 20.31 -4.31 -18.47
C TYR A 22 20.27 -2.92 -17.83
N GLU A 23 20.18 -2.85 -16.48
CA GLU A 23 20.07 -1.62 -15.71
C GLU A 23 21.06 -1.63 -14.52
N PRO A 24 22.37 -1.70 -14.80
CA PRO A 24 23.39 -1.87 -13.76
C PRO A 24 23.47 -0.70 -12.78
N ASP A 25 22.99 0.47 -13.18
CA ASP A 25 22.94 1.71 -12.40
C ASP A 25 21.62 1.88 -11.59
N ALA A 26 20.74 0.87 -11.58
CA ALA A 26 19.51 0.92 -10.83
C ALA A 26 19.79 1.07 -9.32
N ASP A 27 19.33 2.16 -8.74
CA ASP A 27 19.38 2.39 -7.30
C ASP A 27 18.46 1.43 -6.51
N GLY A 28 18.56 1.44 -5.18
CA GLY A 28 17.78 0.57 -4.32
C GLY A 28 16.26 0.72 -4.52
N ARG A 29 15.77 1.94 -4.77
CA ARG A 29 14.35 2.22 -5.03
C ARG A 29 13.88 1.63 -6.35
N ARG A 30 14.64 1.78 -7.43
CA ARG A 30 14.33 1.18 -8.73
C ARG A 30 14.32 -0.34 -8.62
N ARG A 31 15.33 -0.93 -7.97
CA ARG A 31 15.42 -2.38 -7.71
C ARG A 31 14.20 -2.87 -6.91
N GLY A 32 13.85 -2.21 -5.83
CA GLY A 32 12.67 -2.52 -5.03
C GLY A 32 11.36 -2.49 -5.85
N ASN A 33 11.19 -1.50 -6.70
CA ASN A 33 10.03 -1.42 -7.59
C ASN A 33 9.97 -2.58 -8.62
N VAL A 34 11.11 -3.05 -9.12
CA VAL A 34 11.19 -4.23 -9.99
C VAL A 34 10.76 -5.47 -9.22
N MET A 35 11.29 -5.66 -8.01
CA MET A 35 10.93 -6.80 -7.14
C MET A 35 9.44 -6.83 -6.81
N ALA A 36 8.85 -5.69 -6.45
CA ALA A 36 7.43 -5.59 -6.16
C ALA A 36 6.56 -5.96 -7.37
N ARG A 37 6.92 -5.48 -8.56
CA ARG A 37 6.21 -5.84 -9.80
C ARG A 37 6.41 -7.29 -10.21
N MET A 38 7.57 -7.88 -9.96
CA MET A 38 7.77 -9.31 -10.18
C MET A 38 6.92 -10.17 -9.27
N ARG A 39 6.75 -9.77 -7.98
CA ARG A 39 5.79 -10.42 -7.07
C ARG A 39 4.36 -10.35 -7.62
N MET A 40 3.95 -9.20 -8.17
CA MET A 40 2.64 -9.02 -8.81
C MET A 40 2.48 -9.98 -9.99
N ILE A 41 3.47 -10.09 -10.89
CA ILE A 41 3.43 -11.01 -12.03
C ILE A 41 3.18 -12.44 -11.57
N VAL A 42 3.92 -12.91 -10.55
CA VAL A 42 3.74 -14.26 -9.99
C VAL A 42 2.33 -14.46 -9.43
N LEU A 43 1.79 -13.48 -8.70
CA LEU A 43 0.44 -13.57 -8.13
C LEU A 43 -0.64 -13.67 -9.21
N PHE A 44 -0.54 -12.88 -10.26
CA PHE A 44 -1.54 -12.88 -11.34
C PHE A 44 -1.41 -14.11 -12.27
N ASP A 45 -0.19 -14.61 -12.52
CA ASP A 45 0.00 -15.88 -13.21
C ASP A 45 -0.64 -17.04 -12.42
N LEU A 46 -0.39 -17.09 -11.11
CA LEU A 46 -1.02 -18.10 -10.26
C LEU A 46 -2.54 -17.94 -10.14
N SER A 47 -3.03 -16.72 -10.15
CA SER A 47 -4.46 -16.40 -10.18
C SER A 47 -5.12 -17.07 -11.39
N ALA A 48 -4.57 -16.89 -12.57
CA ALA A 48 -5.05 -17.54 -13.80
C ALA A 48 -4.96 -19.07 -13.72
N LYS A 49 -3.81 -19.59 -13.26
CA LYS A 49 -3.58 -21.04 -13.13
C LYS A 49 -4.55 -21.71 -12.17
N LEU A 50 -4.89 -21.05 -11.06
CA LEU A 50 -5.72 -21.60 -9.99
C LEU A 50 -7.20 -21.24 -10.13
N ASN A 51 -7.57 -20.45 -11.15
CA ASN A 51 -8.90 -19.84 -11.31
C ASN A 51 -9.37 -19.17 -10.01
N ALA A 52 -8.52 -18.32 -9.43
CA ALA A 52 -8.71 -17.65 -8.16
C ALA A 52 -8.34 -16.16 -8.29
N LEU A 53 -8.80 -15.32 -7.38
CA LEU A 53 -8.43 -13.92 -7.33
C LEU A 53 -7.32 -13.68 -6.30
N PRO A 54 -6.31 -12.85 -6.61
CA PRO A 54 -5.35 -12.43 -5.60
C PRO A 54 -6.02 -11.50 -4.58
N VAL A 55 -5.62 -11.64 -3.32
CA VAL A 55 -6.09 -10.80 -2.21
C VAL A 55 -4.96 -9.88 -1.80
N GLY A 56 -5.25 -8.57 -1.78
CA GLY A 56 -4.32 -7.54 -1.32
C GLY A 56 -4.27 -7.46 0.19
N THR A 57 -3.14 -6.98 0.70
CA THR A 57 -2.88 -6.81 2.13
C THR A 57 -2.54 -5.36 2.51
N GLY A 58 -2.64 -4.42 1.55
CA GLY A 58 -2.42 -3.00 1.80
C GLY A 58 -3.47 -2.43 2.75
N ASN A 59 -3.06 -1.54 3.63
CA ASN A 59 -3.95 -0.87 4.58
C ASN A 59 -4.25 0.58 4.16
N LYS A 60 -5.17 1.22 4.88
CA LYS A 60 -5.60 2.59 4.62
C LYS A 60 -4.46 3.61 4.71
N THR A 61 -3.58 3.48 5.70
CA THR A 61 -2.46 4.41 5.91
C THR A 61 -1.48 4.36 4.75
N GLU A 62 -1.06 3.16 4.35
CA GLU A 62 -0.20 2.94 3.18
C GLU A 62 -0.83 3.52 1.92
N ARG A 63 -2.12 3.26 1.70
CA ARG A 63 -2.85 3.78 0.54
C ARG A 63 -2.93 5.31 0.53
N LEU A 64 -3.22 5.94 1.68
CA LEU A 64 -3.30 7.40 1.80
C LEU A 64 -1.95 8.09 1.61
N PHE A 65 -0.88 7.47 2.07
CA PHE A 65 0.48 7.95 1.88
C PHE A 65 1.06 7.64 0.50
N GLY A 66 0.34 6.88 -0.34
CA GLY A 66 0.89 6.36 -1.59
C GLY A 66 2.12 5.48 -1.36
N TYR A 67 2.22 4.88 -0.18
CA TYR A 67 3.31 4.01 0.23
C TYR A 67 3.07 2.58 -0.27
N PHE A 68 3.11 2.46 -1.56
CA PHE A 68 3.01 1.21 -2.31
C PHE A 68 3.66 1.40 -3.68
N THR A 69 4.08 0.33 -4.31
CA THR A 69 4.56 0.36 -5.70
C THR A 69 3.37 0.28 -6.64
N TRP A 70 3.15 1.37 -7.37
CA TRP A 70 2.06 1.47 -8.34
C TRP A 70 2.12 0.36 -9.39
N HIS A 71 1.00 -0.28 -9.66
CA HIS A 71 0.86 -1.47 -10.49
C HIS A 71 1.66 -2.68 -9.98
N ALA A 72 1.74 -2.82 -8.65
CA ALA A 72 2.33 -3.98 -8.01
C ALA A 72 1.46 -4.44 -6.83
N ASP A 73 1.79 -4.04 -5.61
CA ASP A 73 1.07 -4.42 -4.39
C ASP A 73 -0.31 -3.72 -4.25
N ASP A 74 -0.61 -2.71 -5.06
CA ASP A 74 -1.93 -2.09 -5.17
C ASP A 74 -2.87 -2.77 -6.19
N SER A 75 -2.36 -3.75 -6.94
CA SER A 75 -3.09 -4.37 -8.05
C SER A 75 -4.17 -5.38 -7.69
N PRO A 76 -4.14 -6.11 -6.55
CA PRO A 76 -5.15 -7.10 -6.24
C PRO A 76 -6.56 -6.48 -6.21
N PRO A 77 -7.56 -7.13 -6.84
CA PRO A 77 -8.92 -6.58 -6.96
C PRO A 77 -9.70 -6.60 -5.64
N ILE A 78 -9.24 -7.38 -4.67
CA ILE A 78 -9.87 -7.50 -3.35
C ILE A 78 -8.84 -7.13 -2.29
N ASN A 79 -9.16 -6.17 -1.44
CA ASN A 79 -8.29 -5.73 -0.35
C ASN A 79 -9.08 -5.57 0.96
N PRO A 80 -9.22 -6.62 1.78
CA PRO A 80 -10.03 -6.61 3.00
C PRO A 80 -9.54 -5.62 4.07
N LEU A 81 -8.25 -5.28 4.07
CA LEU A 81 -7.65 -4.36 5.04
C LEU A 81 -7.67 -2.90 4.57
N GLY A 82 -8.15 -2.63 3.35
CA GLY A 82 -8.00 -1.35 2.67
C GLY A 82 -8.65 -0.15 3.38
N ASP A 83 -9.62 -0.38 4.26
CA ASP A 83 -10.26 0.68 5.07
C ASP A 83 -9.79 0.72 6.53
N LEU A 84 -8.82 -0.11 6.91
CA LEU A 84 -8.23 -0.11 8.25
C LEU A 84 -6.93 0.69 8.26
N PHE A 85 -6.76 1.58 9.24
CA PHE A 85 -5.46 2.18 9.53
C PHE A 85 -4.45 1.12 9.98
N LYS A 86 -3.16 1.38 9.83
CA LYS A 86 -2.09 0.44 10.23
C LYS A 86 -2.22 0.02 11.70
N THR A 87 -2.50 0.95 12.57
CA THR A 87 -2.71 0.68 14.00
C THR A 87 -3.93 -0.21 14.26
N GLN A 88 -4.99 -0.07 13.46
CA GLN A 88 -6.16 -0.93 13.54
C GLN A 88 -5.86 -2.35 13.01
N VAL A 89 -5.01 -2.48 11.98
CA VAL A 89 -4.55 -3.79 11.51
C VAL A 89 -3.79 -4.52 12.62
N TRP A 90 -2.91 -3.85 13.36
CA TRP A 90 -2.23 -4.45 14.51
C TRP A 90 -3.20 -4.86 15.63
N GLN A 91 -4.20 -4.04 15.92
CA GLN A 91 -5.25 -4.36 16.92
C GLN A 91 -6.06 -5.60 16.49
N LEU A 92 -6.48 -5.63 15.21
CA LEU A 92 -7.22 -6.76 14.65
C LEU A 92 -6.37 -8.04 14.66
N ALA A 93 -5.10 -7.95 14.32
CA ALA A 93 -4.18 -9.09 14.33
C ALA A 93 -4.05 -9.70 15.75
N ARG A 94 -3.90 -8.86 16.78
CA ARG A 94 -3.89 -9.31 18.18
C ARG A 94 -5.21 -9.95 18.57
N TYR A 95 -6.34 -9.33 18.19
CA TYR A 95 -7.67 -9.87 18.49
C TYR A 95 -7.90 -11.25 17.86
N LEU A 96 -7.37 -11.47 16.65
CA LEU A 96 -7.45 -12.75 15.93
C LEU A 96 -6.41 -13.77 16.40
N GLY A 97 -5.57 -13.45 17.38
CA GLY A 97 -4.56 -14.37 17.90
C GLY A 97 -3.37 -14.59 16.98
N VAL A 98 -3.05 -13.64 16.10
CA VAL A 98 -1.82 -13.69 15.30
C VAL A 98 -0.62 -13.67 16.24
N PRO A 99 0.39 -14.56 16.03
CA PRO A 99 1.55 -14.64 16.90
C PRO A 99 2.24 -13.28 17.10
N GLU A 100 2.56 -12.92 18.35
CA GLU A 100 3.12 -11.60 18.68
C GLU A 100 4.45 -11.32 17.94
N VAL A 101 5.23 -12.33 17.64
CA VAL A 101 6.46 -12.20 16.82
C VAL A 101 6.18 -11.62 15.42
N ILE A 102 4.97 -11.82 14.89
CA ILE A 102 4.55 -11.23 13.62
C ILE A 102 4.00 -9.81 13.85
N VAL A 103 3.19 -9.63 14.89
CA VAL A 103 2.53 -8.34 15.14
C VAL A 103 3.51 -7.27 15.61
N SER A 104 4.52 -7.66 16.40
CA SER A 104 5.56 -6.75 16.91
C SER A 104 6.73 -6.54 15.96
N LYS A 105 6.80 -7.31 14.84
CA LYS A 105 7.84 -7.09 13.83
C LYS A 105 7.72 -5.66 13.28
N PRO A 106 8.81 -4.87 13.25
CA PRO A 106 8.79 -3.58 12.57
C PRO A 106 8.28 -3.72 11.13
N ALA A 107 7.36 -2.85 10.76
CA ALA A 107 6.81 -2.87 9.40
C ALA A 107 7.92 -2.55 8.39
N SER A 108 8.04 -3.37 7.36
CA SER A 108 9.01 -3.22 6.28
C SER A 108 8.47 -3.88 5.01
N ALA A 109 8.73 -3.26 3.87
CA ALA A 109 8.46 -3.86 2.56
C ALA A 109 9.44 -5.00 2.22
N ASP A 110 10.50 -5.19 3.03
CA ASP A 110 11.60 -6.14 2.80
C ASP A 110 12.20 -6.02 1.38
N LEU A 111 12.31 -4.78 0.88
CA LEU A 111 12.91 -4.45 -0.42
C LEU A 111 14.33 -3.91 -0.26
N ILE A 112 14.62 -3.27 0.86
CA ILE A 112 15.93 -2.74 1.21
C ILE A 112 16.28 -3.24 2.62
N VAL A 113 17.44 -3.87 2.75
CA VAL A 113 17.86 -4.46 4.02
C VAL A 113 18.03 -3.39 5.11
N GLY A 114 17.41 -3.63 6.26
CA GLY A 114 17.53 -2.76 7.44
C GLY A 114 16.65 -1.50 7.43
N GLN A 115 15.85 -1.28 6.40
CA GLN A 115 14.94 -0.15 6.29
C GLN A 115 13.56 -0.50 6.82
N THR A 116 12.96 0.39 7.62
CA THR A 116 11.59 0.26 8.10
C THR A 116 10.68 1.26 7.40
N ASP A 117 9.38 0.96 7.40
CA ASP A 117 8.37 1.89 6.86
C ASP A 117 8.40 3.24 7.58
N GLU A 118 8.55 3.26 8.91
CA GLU A 118 8.53 4.48 9.72
C GLU A 118 9.76 5.36 9.45
N ASP A 119 10.92 4.75 9.13
CA ASP A 119 12.11 5.47 8.67
C ASP A 119 11.85 6.17 7.33
N ASP A 120 11.24 5.46 6.38
CA ASP A 120 10.89 6.01 5.06
C ASP A 120 9.82 7.10 5.14
N LEU A 121 8.86 6.93 6.04
CA LEU A 121 7.76 7.86 6.22
C LEU A 121 8.19 9.10 7.02
N GLY A 122 9.20 8.98 7.87
CA GLY A 122 9.66 10.04 8.78
C GLY A 122 8.67 10.33 9.91
N ILE A 123 7.78 9.36 10.20
CA ILE A 123 6.74 9.47 11.23
C ILE A 123 6.30 8.06 11.64
N SER A 124 5.99 7.87 12.93
CA SER A 124 5.41 6.61 13.39
C SER A 124 3.97 6.42 12.89
N TYR A 125 3.58 5.17 12.65
CA TYR A 125 2.21 4.86 12.25
C TYR A 125 1.18 5.31 13.28
N HIS A 126 1.49 5.23 14.56
CA HIS A 126 0.59 5.71 15.62
C HIS A 126 0.26 7.19 15.50
N LEU A 127 1.25 8.03 15.24
CA LEU A 127 1.04 9.46 15.06
C LEU A 127 0.41 9.77 13.70
N ALA A 128 0.84 9.09 12.66
CA ALA A 128 0.34 9.26 11.31
C ALA A 128 -1.16 8.97 11.20
N ASP A 129 -1.61 7.86 11.78
CA ASP A 129 -3.02 7.44 11.73
C ASP A 129 -3.94 8.42 12.45
N GLN A 130 -3.50 8.97 13.59
CA GLN A 130 -4.24 9.98 14.33
C GLN A 130 -4.38 11.28 13.51
N ILE A 131 -3.29 11.76 12.92
CA ILE A 131 -3.33 12.97 12.09
C ILE A 131 -4.19 12.73 10.84
N LEU A 132 -4.06 11.58 10.16
CA LEU A 132 -4.89 11.22 9.01
C LEU A 132 -6.37 11.18 9.37
N TYR A 133 -6.71 10.64 10.54
CA TYR A 133 -8.09 10.59 11.03
C TYR A 133 -8.73 11.98 11.08
N PHE A 134 -8.03 12.99 11.56
CA PHE A 134 -8.53 14.36 11.62
C PHE A 134 -8.57 15.02 10.24
N LEU A 135 -7.50 14.88 9.45
CA LEU A 135 -7.46 15.45 8.09
C LEU A 135 -8.59 14.93 7.20
N LEU A 136 -8.88 13.63 7.25
CA LEU A 136 -9.96 13.00 6.48
C LEU A 136 -11.36 13.47 6.91
N ARG A 137 -11.49 13.98 8.13
CA ARG A 137 -12.72 14.61 8.64
C ARG A 137 -12.80 16.09 8.40
N GLY A 138 -11.85 16.66 7.66
CA GLY A 138 -11.85 18.06 7.28
C GLY A 138 -11.31 19.03 8.33
N TYR A 139 -10.63 18.53 9.37
CA TYR A 139 -9.96 19.40 10.33
C TYR A 139 -8.81 20.14 9.65
N ARG A 140 -8.69 21.43 9.95
CA ARG A 140 -7.58 22.27 9.47
C ARG A 140 -6.31 22.01 10.28
N VAL A 141 -5.17 22.32 9.71
CA VAL A 141 -3.85 22.15 10.34
C VAL A 141 -3.81 22.81 11.72
N GLU A 142 -4.35 24.04 11.83
CA GLU A 142 -4.37 24.81 13.07
C GLU A 142 -5.19 24.12 14.17
N GLN A 143 -6.32 23.54 13.82
CA GLN A 143 -7.18 22.82 14.76
C GLN A 143 -6.52 21.54 15.28
N ILE A 144 -5.78 20.83 14.42
CA ILE A 144 -5.05 19.62 14.80
C ILE A 144 -3.85 19.99 15.68
N GLU A 145 -3.18 21.11 15.38
CA GLU A 145 -2.09 21.66 16.19
C GLU A 145 -2.57 22.07 17.61
N GLU A 146 -3.73 22.72 17.72
CA GLU A 146 -4.38 23.07 18.99
C GLU A 146 -4.72 21.83 19.84
N MET A 147 -4.91 20.66 19.23
CA MET A 147 -5.08 19.40 19.94
C MET A 147 -3.76 18.80 20.47
N GLY A 148 -2.63 19.47 20.22
CA GLY A 148 -1.30 19.06 20.72
C GLY A 148 -0.46 18.25 19.73
N TYR A 149 -0.86 18.13 18.48
CA TYR A 149 -0.07 17.45 17.45
C TYR A 149 1.01 18.38 16.88
N PRO A 150 2.26 17.90 16.67
CA PRO A 150 3.34 18.73 16.14
C PRO A 150 3.01 19.21 14.71
N ARG A 151 3.02 20.52 14.49
CA ARG A 151 2.72 21.15 13.20
C ARG A 151 3.53 20.56 12.05
N GLU A 152 4.82 20.31 12.26
CA GLU A 152 5.70 19.71 11.24
C GLU A 152 5.22 18.32 10.79
N LYS A 153 4.71 17.51 11.72
CA LYS A 153 4.18 16.16 11.41
C LYS A 153 2.83 16.25 10.72
N ILE A 154 1.98 17.22 11.10
CA ILE A 154 0.70 17.46 10.39
C ILE A 154 0.98 17.85 8.94
N LEU A 155 1.91 18.77 8.70
CA LEU A 155 2.29 19.21 7.35
C LEU A 155 2.92 18.09 6.53
N LEU A 156 3.76 17.24 7.14
CA LEU A 156 4.35 16.07 6.49
C LEU A 156 3.25 15.09 6.03
N VAL A 157 2.31 14.75 6.91
CA VAL A 157 1.19 13.84 6.58
C VAL A 157 0.32 14.44 5.48
N LYS A 158 -0.04 15.73 5.60
CA LYS A 158 -0.83 16.45 4.60
C LYS A 158 -0.15 16.47 3.23
N ALA A 159 1.14 16.80 3.19
CA ALA A 159 1.90 16.84 1.95
C ALA A 159 1.97 15.46 1.27
N ARG A 160 2.16 14.38 2.03
CA ARG A 160 2.13 13.02 1.48
C ARG A 160 0.76 12.65 0.93
N LEU A 161 -0.30 12.94 1.68
CA LEU A 161 -1.67 12.68 1.24
C LEU A 161 -1.99 13.37 -0.08
N GLU A 162 -1.60 14.62 -0.24
CA GLU A 162 -1.87 15.44 -1.42
C GLU A 162 -0.98 15.06 -2.61
N SER A 163 0.33 14.92 -2.40
CA SER A 163 1.28 14.65 -3.48
C SER A 163 1.14 13.26 -4.11
N THR A 164 0.54 12.31 -3.39
CA THR A 164 0.36 10.93 -3.85
C THR A 164 -1.06 10.62 -4.32
N HIS A 165 -1.93 11.61 -4.35
CA HIS A 165 -3.34 11.45 -4.71
C HIS A 165 -3.54 10.74 -6.06
N TRP A 166 -2.74 11.08 -7.06
CA TRP A 166 -2.77 10.47 -8.39
C TRP A 166 -2.59 8.95 -8.40
N LYS A 167 -1.88 8.37 -7.42
CA LYS A 167 -1.69 6.92 -7.32
C LYS A 167 -2.97 6.16 -6.95
N ARG A 168 -3.98 6.85 -6.44
CA ARG A 168 -5.25 6.25 -5.97
C ARG A 168 -6.36 6.32 -7.00
N HIS A 169 -6.09 6.92 -8.16
CA HIS A 169 -7.04 7.03 -9.25
C HIS A 169 -6.76 6.01 -10.35
N LEU A 170 -7.82 5.68 -11.10
CA LEU A 170 -7.69 5.00 -12.36
C LEU A 170 -6.84 5.83 -13.35
N PRO A 171 -6.28 5.21 -14.39
CA PRO A 171 -5.57 5.96 -15.41
C PRO A 171 -6.44 7.09 -15.99
N THR A 172 -5.86 8.29 -16.07
CA THR A 172 -6.56 9.44 -16.65
C THR A 172 -6.90 9.17 -18.12
N THR A 173 -8.16 9.22 -18.45
CA THR A 173 -8.66 9.01 -19.80
C THR A 173 -9.12 10.32 -20.41
N ALA A 174 -8.72 10.62 -21.65
CA ALA A 174 -9.25 11.74 -22.39
C ALA A 174 -10.73 11.51 -22.72
N MET A 175 -11.59 12.41 -22.25
CA MET A 175 -13.02 12.33 -22.49
C MET A 175 -13.35 12.90 -23.87
N LEU A 176 -13.51 12.00 -24.86
CA LEU A 176 -13.80 12.37 -26.25
C LEU A 176 -15.28 12.15 -26.63
N SER A 177 -16.08 11.57 -25.73
CA SER A 177 -17.50 11.28 -25.96
C SER A 177 -18.29 11.33 -24.65
N THR A 178 -19.61 11.38 -24.77
CA THR A 178 -20.53 11.31 -23.62
C THR A 178 -20.58 9.92 -22.98
N THR A 179 -19.96 8.91 -23.57
CA THR A 179 -19.89 7.54 -23.08
C THR A 179 -18.47 7.15 -22.67
N SER A 180 -17.62 8.13 -22.41
CA SER A 180 -16.25 7.90 -21.95
C SER A 180 -16.22 7.20 -20.60
N ILE A 181 -15.40 6.16 -20.48
CA ILE A 181 -15.19 5.43 -19.22
C ILE A 181 -14.07 6.13 -18.44
N ASN A 182 -14.38 6.58 -17.24
CA ASN A 182 -13.43 7.24 -16.32
C ASN A 182 -13.91 7.03 -14.86
N ASP A 183 -13.33 7.74 -13.90
CA ASP A 183 -13.69 7.67 -12.48
C ASP A 183 -15.17 7.98 -12.20
N TYR A 184 -15.85 8.64 -13.13
CA TYR A 184 -17.27 9.01 -13.03
C TYR A 184 -18.19 8.05 -13.78
N TYR A 185 -17.63 7.03 -14.44
CA TYR A 185 -18.45 6.04 -15.12
C TYR A 185 -19.04 5.08 -14.09
N LEU A 186 -20.36 5.11 -14.01
CA LEU A 186 -21.14 4.20 -13.17
C LEU A 186 -22.11 3.44 -14.04
N ARG A 187 -22.06 2.12 -14.00
CA ARG A 187 -23.05 1.27 -14.64
C ARG A 187 -24.24 1.06 -13.71
N PRO A 188 -25.46 0.86 -14.23
CA PRO A 188 -26.63 0.59 -13.39
C PRO A 188 -26.48 -0.61 -12.43
N VAL A 189 -25.61 -1.55 -12.77
CA VAL A 189 -25.31 -2.75 -11.94
C VAL A 189 -24.28 -2.51 -10.86
N ASP A 190 -23.67 -1.34 -10.83
CA ASP A 190 -22.62 -0.97 -9.86
C ASP A 190 -23.17 -0.24 -8.62
N TYR A 191 -24.50 -0.12 -8.51
CA TYR A 191 -25.23 0.55 -7.41
C TYR A 191 -25.92 -0.45 -6.50
#